data_6a3d734f6a56b07900364f14a4fcc52a
#
_entry.id   6a3d734f6a56b07900364f14a4fcc52a
#
_cell.length_a   1.000
_cell.length_b   1.000
_cell.length_c   1.000
_cell.angle_alpha   90.00
_cell.angle_beta   90.00
_cell.angle_gamma   90.00
#
_symmetry.space_group_name_H-M   'P 1'
#
loop_
_entity.id
_entity.type
_entity.pdbx_description
1 polymer ?
#
loop_
_entity_poly.entity_id
_entity_poly.type
_entity_poly.pdbx_seq_one_letter_code
_entity_poly.pdbx_strand_id
1 'polypeptide(L)'
;MGSRLGNPFPKPLTILKNGKSIMGMQIENIITHYDIDDINVVVGFKKNLIMERFPELTYIYNPFFDRTNTSKSLLRALKKNKDKSVLWFNGDIVFDVKLLDILNEFIAKNESFVAVNTSKVGEEEVKYTLKDGYIKALSKTVKNGLGEAVGINFISSNDVKTLINRLEDCGNNDYFERGMEMAIEKDNLKVNAVDISKFNCMEIDFVEDLNEVNKSL
;
A
#
# COMPACT_ATOMS: atom_id res chain seq x y z
N MET A 1 1.92 -13.20 7.89
CA MET A 1 0.60 -13.84 8.00
C MET A 1 -0.05 -13.25 9.23
N GLY A 2 -1.24 -12.67 9.13
CA GLY A 2 -1.92 -11.88 10.17
C GLY A 2 -2.27 -12.59 11.47
N SER A 3 -1.29 -13.24 12.10
CA SER A 3 -1.43 -14.01 13.34
C SER A 3 -1.65 -13.13 14.59
N ARG A 4 -1.33 -11.84 14.51
CA ARG A 4 -1.39 -10.91 15.66
C ARG A 4 -2.82 -10.56 16.09
N LEU A 5 -3.78 -10.62 15.15
CA LEU A 5 -5.22 -10.45 15.45
C LEU A 5 -5.89 -11.73 16.00
N GLY A 6 -5.15 -12.84 16.17
CA GLY A 6 -5.70 -14.12 16.62
C GLY A 6 -6.74 -14.74 15.69
N ASN A 7 -6.95 -14.17 14.51
CA ASN A 7 -7.99 -14.58 13.60
C ASN A 7 -7.43 -15.55 12.53
N PRO A 8 -8.05 -16.75 12.34
CA PRO A 8 -7.63 -17.70 11.30
C PRO A 8 -7.98 -17.24 9.87
N PHE A 9 -8.63 -16.10 9.70
CA PHE A 9 -9.02 -15.54 8.41
C PHE A 9 -7.98 -14.57 7.85
N PRO A 10 -7.97 -14.31 6.53
CA PRO A 10 -7.17 -13.24 5.93
C PRO A 10 -7.50 -11.89 6.59
N LYS A 11 -6.48 -11.14 6.98
CA LYS A 11 -6.58 -9.84 7.66
C LYS A 11 -7.52 -8.84 6.92
N PRO A 12 -7.49 -8.74 5.56
CA PRO A 12 -8.43 -7.90 4.83
C PRO A 12 -9.92 -8.24 5.02
N LEU A 13 -10.24 -9.44 5.49
CA LEU A 13 -11.60 -9.87 5.79
C LEU A 13 -12.03 -9.61 7.24
N THR A 14 -11.20 -8.97 8.06
CA THR A 14 -11.57 -8.56 9.43
C THR A 14 -12.75 -7.60 9.38
N ILE A 15 -13.79 -7.90 10.17
CA ILE A 15 -15.03 -7.11 10.21
C ILE A 15 -14.87 -5.93 11.14
N LEU A 16 -15.22 -4.76 10.66
CA LEU A 16 -15.27 -3.49 11.38
C LEU A 16 -16.65 -3.31 12.07
N LYS A 17 -16.74 -2.33 13.00
CA LYS A 17 -17.97 -2.02 13.74
C LYS A 17 -19.19 -1.73 12.83
N ASN A 18 -18.96 -1.15 11.67
CA ASN A 18 -20.00 -0.85 10.68
C ASN A 18 -20.48 -2.08 9.88
N GLY A 19 -20.00 -3.29 10.19
CA GLY A 19 -20.35 -4.54 9.53
C GLY A 19 -19.61 -4.82 8.21
N LYS A 20 -18.73 -3.92 7.77
CA LYS A 20 -17.92 -4.09 6.57
C LYS A 20 -16.58 -4.73 6.92
N SER A 21 -15.99 -5.48 5.99
CA SER A 21 -14.59 -5.89 6.14
C SER A 21 -13.64 -4.74 5.77
N ILE A 22 -12.38 -4.79 6.22
CA ILE A 22 -11.34 -3.83 5.83
C ILE A 22 -11.32 -3.68 4.30
N MET A 23 -11.18 -4.78 3.57
CA MET A 23 -11.16 -4.78 2.11
C MET A 23 -12.47 -4.27 1.48
N GLY A 24 -13.62 -4.62 2.07
CA GLY A 24 -14.91 -4.10 1.61
C GLY A 24 -14.99 -2.57 1.70
N MET A 25 -14.48 -2.01 2.79
CA MET A 25 -14.42 -0.56 2.96
C MET A 25 -13.42 0.10 1.99
N GLN A 26 -12.26 -0.53 1.77
CA GLN A 26 -11.30 -0.06 0.77
C GLN A 26 -11.92 -0.02 -0.64
N ILE A 27 -12.58 -1.10 -1.06
CA ILE A 27 -13.21 -1.20 -2.37
C ILE A 27 -14.28 -0.11 -2.53
N GLU A 28 -15.18 0.04 -1.55
CA GLU A 28 -16.21 1.08 -1.58
C GLU A 28 -15.62 2.48 -1.73
N ASN A 29 -14.53 2.78 -1.04
CA ASN A 29 -13.85 4.06 -1.18
C ASN A 29 -13.22 4.21 -2.58
N ILE A 30 -12.55 3.18 -3.08
CA ILE A 30 -11.83 3.21 -4.36
C ILE A 30 -12.81 3.40 -5.53
N ILE A 31 -13.95 2.69 -5.54
CA ILE A 31 -14.95 2.79 -6.63
C ILE A 31 -15.67 4.14 -6.71
N THR A 32 -15.50 5.03 -5.73
CA THR A 32 -15.99 6.40 -5.85
C THR A 32 -15.22 7.22 -6.89
N HIS A 33 -14.01 6.79 -7.24
CA HIS A 33 -13.09 7.51 -8.13
C HIS A 33 -12.60 6.67 -9.33
N TYR A 34 -12.65 5.34 -9.21
CA TYR A 34 -12.10 4.40 -10.19
C TYR A 34 -13.11 3.31 -10.56
N ASP A 35 -12.96 2.72 -11.72
CA ASP A 35 -13.78 1.60 -12.15
C ASP A 35 -13.39 0.33 -11.37
N ILE A 36 -14.39 -0.47 -11.01
CA ILE A 36 -14.18 -1.75 -10.33
C ILE A 36 -13.34 -2.72 -11.17
N ASP A 37 -13.47 -2.65 -12.49
CA ASP A 37 -12.72 -3.50 -13.44
C ASP A 37 -11.22 -3.20 -13.44
N ASP A 38 -10.80 -2.01 -13.00
CA ASP A 38 -9.40 -1.64 -12.84
C ASP A 38 -8.79 -2.14 -11.52
N ILE A 39 -9.60 -2.67 -10.58
CA ILE A 39 -9.12 -3.16 -9.29
C ILE A 39 -8.51 -4.56 -9.43
N ASN A 40 -7.22 -4.66 -9.13
CA ASN A 40 -6.48 -5.92 -9.11
C ASN A 40 -6.06 -6.26 -7.68
N VAL A 41 -6.43 -7.44 -7.19
CA VAL A 41 -6.07 -7.90 -5.84
C VAL A 41 -4.99 -8.96 -5.90
N VAL A 42 -3.85 -8.70 -5.26
CA VAL A 42 -2.80 -9.71 -5.11
C VAL A 42 -3.15 -10.60 -3.92
N VAL A 43 -3.35 -11.89 -4.19
CA VAL A 43 -3.79 -12.86 -3.18
C VAL A 43 -2.78 -13.99 -2.98
N GLY A 44 -2.79 -14.55 -1.77
CA GLY A 44 -1.95 -15.68 -1.37
C GLY A 44 -2.67 -16.58 -0.39
N PHE A 45 -2.47 -16.34 0.91
CA PHE A 45 -3.07 -17.11 2.00
C PHE A 45 -4.59 -17.09 1.93
N LYS A 46 -5.20 -18.30 1.95
CA LYS A 46 -6.66 -18.50 1.91
C LYS A 46 -7.37 -17.66 0.84
N LYS A 47 -6.74 -17.52 -0.33
CA LYS A 47 -7.25 -16.71 -1.45
C LYS A 47 -8.71 -16.98 -1.78
N ASN A 48 -9.18 -18.24 -1.64
CA ASN A 48 -10.54 -18.62 -1.98
C ASN A 48 -11.56 -17.83 -1.16
N LEU A 49 -11.30 -17.58 0.13
CA LEU A 49 -12.20 -16.79 0.98
C LEU A 49 -12.35 -15.35 0.51
N ILE A 50 -11.27 -14.76 -0.03
CA ILE A 50 -11.29 -13.41 -0.60
C ILE A 50 -12.06 -13.43 -1.92
N MET A 51 -11.74 -14.39 -2.80
CA MET A 51 -12.36 -14.53 -4.12
C MET A 51 -13.87 -14.83 -4.04
N GLU A 52 -14.29 -15.64 -3.08
CA GLU A 52 -15.72 -15.93 -2.84
C GLU A 52 -16.47 -14.70 -2.29
N ARG A 53 -15.80 -13.86 -1.50
CA ARG A 53 -16.41 -12.66 -0.92
C ARG A 53 -16.55 -11.51 -1.91
N PHE A 54 -15.64 -11.42 -2.90
CA PHE A 54 -15.57 -10.34 -3.89
C PHE A 54 -15.37 -10.93 -5.30
N PRO A 55 -16.33 -11.70 -5.83
CA PRO A 55 -16.17 -12.45 -7.08
C PRO A 55 -16.01 -11.56 -8.32
N GLU A 56 -16.37 -10.28 -8.23
CA GLU A 56 -16.30 -9.29 -9.31
C GLU A 56 -14.90 -8.75 -9.59
N LEU A 57 -13.93 -8.99 -8.68
CA LEU A 57 -12.58 -8.40 -8.79
C LEU A 57 -11.64 -9.26 -9.65
N THR A 58 -10.61 -8.62 -10.18
CA THR A 58 -9.49 -9.29 -10.84
C THR A 58 -8.44 -9.73 -9.83
N TYR A 59 -7.97 -10.97 -9.94
CA TYR A 59 -7.02 -11.56 -8.99
C TYR A 59 -5.67 -11.91 -9.61
N ILE A 60 -4.60 -11.59 -8.86
CA ILE A 60 -3.23 -11.95 -9.17
C ILE A 60 -2.71 -12.87 -8.06
N TYR A 61 -2.50 -14.15 -8.38
CA TYR A 61 -2.04 -15.11 -7.38
C TYR A 61 -0.52 -15.06 -7.19
N ASN A 62 -0.07 -14.86 -5.95
CA ASN A 62 1.32 -15.10 -5.55
C ASN A 62 1.44 -16.51 -4.95
N PRO A 63 1.92 -17.53 -5.68
CA PRO A 63 2.04 -18.90 -5.17
C PRO A 63 3.13 -19.06 -4.11
N PHE A 64 3.99 -18.07 -3.96
CA PHE A 64 5.10 -18.05 -3.00
C PHE A 64 4.86 -17.11 -1.82
N PHE A 65 3.59 -16.82 -1.52
CA PHE A 65 3.20 -15.90 -0.45
C PHE A 65 3.73 -16.31 0.93
N ASP A 66 4.00 -17.60 1.15
CA ASP A 66 4.50 -18.18 2.40
C ASP A 66 6.02 -17.99 2.60
N ARG A 67 6.75 -17.65 1.54
CA ARG A 67 8.21 -17.49 1.53
C ARG A 67 8.70 -16.22 0.82
N THR A 68 7.78 -15.32 0.49
CA THR A 68 8.08 -14.01 -0.11
C THR A 68 7.31 -12.90 0.60
N ASN A 69 7.83 -11.68 0.53
CA ASN A 69 7.20 -10.52 1.11
C ASN A 69 6.54 -9.63 0.05
N THR A 70 6.11 -8.43 0.45
CA THR A 70 5.32 -7.49 -0.37
C THR A 70 6.02 -7.06 -1.64
N SER A 71 7.37 -7.01 -1.69
CA SER A 71 8.13 -6.72 -2.92
C SER A 71 7.76 -7.68 -4.06
N LYS A 72 7.66 -8.99 -3.78
CA LYS A 72 7.35 -10.00 -4.80
C LYS A 72 5.87 -10.03 -5.16
N SER A 73 5.00 -9.63 -4.25
CA SER A 73 3.56 -9.45 -4.52
C SER A 73 3.32 -8.26 -5.45
N LEU A 74 3.90 -7.09 -5.12
CA LEU A 74 3.79 -5.90 -5.96
C LEU A 74 4.41 -6.12 -7.35
N LEU A 75 5.59 -6.77 -7.42
CA LEU A 75 6.23 -7.12 -8.69
C LEU A 75 5.29 -7.86 -9.64
N ARG A 76 4.47 -8.80 -9.13
CA ARG A 76 3.50 -9.54 -9.94
C ARG A 76 2.41 -8.65 -10.51
N ALA A 77 1.92 -7.71 -9.70
CA ALA A 77 0.92 -6.74 -10.12
C ALA A 77 1.47 -5.79 -11.19
N LEU A 78 2.66 -5.22 -10.96
CA LEU A 78 3.29 -4.28 -11.89
C LEU A 78 3.64 -4.95 -13.23
N LYS A 79 4.12 -6.20 -13.22
CA LYS A 79 4.41 -6.94 -14.47
C LYS A 79 3.18 -7.13 -15.36
N LYS A 80 1.99 -7.27 -14.78
CA LYS A 80 0.74 -7.31 -15.55
C LYS A 80 0.31 -5.95 -16.07
N ASN A 81 0.77 -4.87 -15.42
CA ASN A 81 0.42 -3.49 -15.73
C ASN A 81 1.63 -2.63 -16.13
N LYS A 82 2.64 -3.23 -16.76
CA LYS A 82 3.97 -2.64 -17.03
C LYS A 82 3.99 -1.34 -17.85
N ASP A 83 2.90 -1.02 -18.52
CA ASP A 83 2.77 0.18 -19.36
C ASP A 83 1.71 1.16 -18.83
N LYS A 84 1.17 0.90 -17.61
CA LYS A 84 0.17 1.73 -16.94
C LYS A 84 0.73 2.31 -15.64
N SER A 85 0.22 3.47 -15.24
CA SER A 85 0.38 3.96 -13.87
C SER A 85 -0.37 3.04 -12.90
N VAL A 86 0.16 2.85 -11.70
CA VAL A 86 -0.45 1.96 -10.69
C VAL A 86 -0.52 2.66 -9.34
N LEU A 87 -1.72 2.79 -8.80
CA LEU A 87 -1.99 3.12 -7.41
C LEU A 87 -2.17 1.82 -6.64
N TRP A 88 -1.49 1.64 -5.51
CA TRP A 88 -1.69 0.44 -4.68
C TRP A 88 -1.83 0.78 -3.21
N PHE A 89 -2.52 -0.11 -2.52
CA PHE A 89 -2.84 -0.03 -1.10
C PHE A 89 -2.39 -1.31 -0.38
N ASN A 90 -1.89 -1.18 0.83
CA ASN A 90 -1.78 -2.32 1.73
C ASN A 90 -3.19 -2.83 2.07
N GLY A 91 -3.35 -4.16 2.17
CA GLY A 91 -4.67 -4.79 2.35
C GLY A 91 -5.24 -4.70 3.78
N ASP A 92 -4.56 -4.01 4.68
CA ASP A 92 -4.86 -3.91 6.11
C ASP A 92 -5.05 -2.47 6.59
N ILE A 93 -5.13 -1.51 5.67
CA ILE A 93 -5.39 -0.10 5.99
C ILE A 93 -6.89 0.25 5.89
N VAL A 94 -7.33 1.11 6.78
CA VAL A 94 -8.63 1.81 6.71
C VAL A 94 -8.35 3.28 6.52
N PHE A 95 -9.01 3.93 5.57
CA PHE A 95 -8.77 5.33 5.25
C PHE A 95 -10.04 6.09 4.91
N ASP A 96 -10.02 7.41 5.12
CA ASP A 96 -11.09 8.33 4.74
C ASP A 96 -11.11 8.48 3.20
N VAL A 97 -12.28 8.33 2.59
CA VAL A 97 -12.46 8.45 1.13
C VAL A 97 -11.97 9.78 0.56
N LYS A 98 -12.08 10.88 1.31
CA LYS A 98 -11.61 12.22 0.90
C LYS A 98 -10.11 12.30 0.65
N LEU A 99 -9.34 11.35 1.19
CA LEU A 99 -7.91 11.24 0.93
C LEU A 99 -7.64 11.05 -0.57
N LEU A 100 -8.51 10.34 -1.29
CA LEU A 100 -8.37 10.10 -2.73
C LEU A 100 -8.40 11.39 -3.55
N ASP A 101 -9.11 12.43 -3.10
CA ASP A 101 -9.15 13.73 -3.80
C ASP A 101 -7.75 14.35 -3.90
N ILE A 102 -6.98 14.32 -2.79
CA ILE A 102 -5.61 14.84 -2.77
C ILE A 102 -4.67 13.97 -3.61
N LEU A 103 -4.79 12.64 -3.51
CA LEU A 103 -3.96 11.74 -4.29
C LEU A 103 -4.18 11.91 -5.79
N ASN A 104 -5.42 12.18 -6.20
CA ASN A 104 -5.78 12.38 -7.61
C ASN A 104 -5.11 13.60 -8.23
N GLU A 105 -4.72 14.62 -7.46
CA GLU A 105 -3.94 15.74 -7.99
C GLU A 105 -2.56 15.31 -8.52
N PHE A 106 -1.90 14.36 -7.84
CA PHE A 106 -0.62 13.79 -8.28
C PHE A 106 -0.80 12.76 -9.39
N ILE A 107 -1.85 11.94 -9.30
CA ILE A 107 -2.18 10.93 -10.32
C ILE A 107 -2.48 11.60 -11.66
N ALA A 108 -3.24 12.70 -11.66
CA ALA A 108 -3.56 13.45 -12.87
C ALA A 108 -2.31 14.07 -13.54
N LYS A 109 -1.28 14.40 -12.76
CA LYS A 109 0.02 14.87 -13.25
C LYS A 109 0.97 13.73 -13.64
N ASN A 110 0.57 12.48 -13.39
CA ASN A 110 1.40 11.29 -13.53
C ASN A 110 2.72 11.38 -12.71
N GLU A 111 2.64 11.86 -11.47
CA GLU A 111 3.76 12.06 -10.55
C GLU A 111 3.78 10.97 -9.48
N SER A 112 4.84 10.16 -9.44
CA SER A 112 5.02 9.08 -8.45
C SER A 112 5.05 9.63 -7.02
N PHE A 113 4.36 8.94 -6.08
CA PHE A 113 4.31 9.34 -4.68
C PHE A 113 4.21 8.18 -3.69
N VAL A 114 4.54 8.50 -2.44
CA VAL A 114 4.18 7.75 -1.23
C VAL A 114 3.31 8.65 -0.37
N ALA A 115 2.14 8.16 0.04
CA ALA A 115 1.34 8.84 1.05
C ALA A 115 2.00 8.67 2.43
N VAL A 116 2.10 9.76 3.17
CA VAL A 116 2.82 9.82 4.44
C VAL A 116 2.00 10.48 5.54
N ASN A 117 2.24 10.07 6.77
CA ASN A 117 1.72 10.72 7.97
C ASN A 117 2.88 11.40 8.70
N THR A 118 2.79 12.72 8.88
CA THR A 118 3.80 13.53 9.56
C THR A 118 3.47 13.76 11.03
N SER A 119 2.25 13.41 11.48
CA SER A 119 1.80 13.61 12.87
C SER A 119 2.28 12.52 13.82
N LYS A 120 2.66 11.36 13.29
CA LYS A 120 3.18 10.20 14.05
C LYS A 120 4.42 9.64 13.37
N VAL A 121 5.35 9.11 14.17
CA VAL A 121 6.53 8.39 13.68
C VAL A 121 6.75 7.20 14.61
N GLY A 122 6.19 6.05 14.24
CA GLY A 122 6.38 4.79 14.97
C GLY A 122 7.82 4.28 14.85
N GLU A 123 8.33 3.57 15.87
CA GLU A 123 9.69 3.02 15.84
C GLU A 123 9.85 1.95 14.75
N GLU A 124 8.83 1.11 14.56
CA GLU A 124 8.84 0.01 13.61
C GLU A 124 8.31 0.38 12.22
N GLU A 125 7.91 1.65 12.02
CA GLU A 125 7.31 2.10 10.77
C GLU A 125 8.36 2.43 9.70
N VAL A 126 7.92 2.42 8.44
CA VAL A 126 8.74 2.86 7.31
C VAL A 126 8.80 4.38 7.32
N LYS A 127 9.97 4.93 7.63
CA LYS A 127 10.23 6.36 7.73
C LYS A 127 10.86 6.89 6.45
N TYR A 128 10.74 8.20 6.24
CA TYR A 128 11.32 8.84 5.07
C TYR A 128 12.09 10.13 5.41
N THR A 129 12.99 10.52 4.51
CA THR A 129 13.63 11.84 4.49
C THR A 129 13.47 12.47 3.13
N LEU A 130 13.61 13.78 3.04
CA LEU A 130 13.51 14.53 1.79
C LEU A 130 14.87 15.12 1.37
N LYS A 131 15.05 15.26 0.05
CA LYS A 131 16.09 16.07 -0.58
C LYS A 131 15.49 16.72 -1.83
N ASP A 132 15.67 18.02 -1.98
CA ASP A 132 15.17 18.80 -3.12
C ASP A 132 13.66 18.63 -3.37
N GLY A 133 12.87 18.43 -2.29
CA GLY A 133 11.42 18.26 -2.34
C GLY A 133 10.94 16.82 -2.58
N TYR A 134 11.84 15.88 -2.87
CA TYR A 134 11.50 14.47 -3.11
C TYR A 134 12.02 13.54 -2.02
N ILE A 135 11.42 12.36 -1.90
CA ILE A 135 11.89 11.32 -0.99
C ILE A 135 13.32 10.93 -1.36
N LYS A 136 14.22 10.97 -0.37
CA LYS A 136 15.62 10.56 -0.50
C LYS A 136 15.87 9.18 0.07
N ALA A 137 15.29 8.89 1.23
CA ALA A 137 15.41 7.60 1.91
C ALA A 137 14.03 7.15 2.37
N LEU A 138 13.75 5.85 2.29
CA LEU A 138 12.47 5.24 2.61
C LEU A 138 12.71 3.85 3.20
N SER A 139 12.82 3.74 4.52
CA SER A 139 12.98 2.45 5.20
C SER A 139 12.70 2.54 6.70
N LYS A 140 12.57 1.37 7.35
CA LYS A 140 12.43 1.27 8.81
C LYS A 140 13.69 1.74 9.56
N THR A 141 14.85 1.72 8.91
CA THR A 141 16.15 2.09 9.51
C THR A 141 16.48 3.57 9.38
N VAL A 142 15.64 4.35 8.72
CA VAL A 142 15.83 5.81 8.60
C VAL A 142 15.84 6.44 9.98
N LYS A 143 16.91 7.20 10.27
CA LYS A 143 17.03 8.00 11.48
C LYS A 143 16.50 9.41 11.23
N ASN A 144 15.85 9.99 12.25
CA ASN A 144 15.25 11.32 12.15
C ASN A 144 14.29 11.46 10.95
N GLY A 145 13.42 10.46 10.74
CA GLY A 145 12.39 10.50 9.72
C GLY A 145 11.42 11.68 9.92
N LEU A 146 10.94 12.23 8.82
CA LEU A 146 9.98 13.34 8.80
C LEU A 146 8.53 12.89 9.04
N GLY A 147 8.30 11.59 8.97
CA GLY A 147 7.01 10.95 9.13
C GLY A 147 7.11 9.47 8.75
N GLU A 148 5.98 8.81 8.63
CA GLU A 148 5.86 7.40 8.27
C GLU A 148 5.04 7.20 7.00
N ALA A 149 5.40 6.19 6.18
CA ALA A 149 4.62 5.77 5.03
C ALA A 149 3.38 4.97 5.49
N VAL A 150 2.23 5.24 4.89
CA VAL A 150 0.94 4.67 5.35
C VAL A 150 0.42 3.53 4.45
N GLY A 151 1.25 2.97 3.59
CA GLY A 151 0.86 1.84 2.73
C GLY A 151 -0.03 2.21 1.54
N ILE A 152 -0.10 3.49 1.15
CA ILE A 152 -0.75 3.99 -0.07
C ILE A 152 0.31 4.63 -0.95
N ASN A 153 0.45 4.15 -2.20
CA ASN A 153 1.55 4.58 -3.05
C ASN A 153 1.12 4.58 -4.52
N PHE A 154 1.76 5.40 -5.32
CA PHE A 154 1.52 5.48 -6.76
C PHE A 154 2.83 5.51 -7.53
N ILE A 155 2.88 4.75 -8.59
CA ILE A 155 3.97 4.79 -9.58
C ILE A 155 3.43 5.25 -10.93
N SER A 156 4.08 6.24 -11.51
CA SER A 156 3.73 6.76 -12.84
C SER A 156 4.02 5.75 -13.95
N SER A 157 3.34 5.86 -15.08
CA SER A 157 3.61 5.03 -16.25
C SER A 157 5.03 5.20 -16.79
N ASN A 158 5.65 6.37 -16.53
CA ASN A 158 7.03 6.63 -16.91
C ASN A 158 8.04 5.85 -16.05
N ASP A 159 7.67 5.58 -14.80
CA ASP A 159 8.56 5.07 -13.75
C ASP A 159 8.35 3.57 -13.46
N VAL A 160 7.20 3.02 -13.87
CA VAL A 160 6.82 1.64 -13.54
C VAL A 160 7.86 0.60 -13.94
N LYS A 161 8.51 0.77 -15.08
CA LYS A 161 9.56 -0.16 -15.56
C LYS A 161 10.80 -0.10 -14.68
N THR A 162 11.19 1.08 -14.22
CA THR A 162 12.29 1.27 -13.27
C THR A 162 11.99 0.55 -11.96
N LEU A 163 10.78 0.73 -11.41
CA LEU A 163 10.39 0.06 -10.17
C LEU A 163 10.33 -1.47 -10.36
N ILE A 164 9.81 -1.99 -11.48
CA ILE A 164 9.81 -3.42 -11.78
C ILE A 164 11.24 -3.99 -11.69
N ASN A 165 12.22 -3.36 -12.35
CA ASN A 165 13.61 -3.81 -12.33
C ASN A 165 14.17 -3.86 -10.90
N ARG A 166 13.88 -2.85 -10.06
CA ARG A 166 14.35 -2.84 -8.67
C ARG A 166 13.63 -3.86 -7.79
N LEU A 167 12.36 -4.11 -8.01
CA LEU A 167 11.63 -5.18 -7.31
C LEU A 167 12.12 -6.59 -7.71
N GLU A 168 12.65 -6.75 -8.92
CA GLU A 168 13.34 -7.99 -9.33
C GLU A 168 14.63 -8.20 -8.53
N ASP A 169 15.40 -7.12 -8.32
CA ASP A 169 16.64 -7.12 -7.54
C ASP A 169 16.40 -7.37 -6.03
N CYS A 170 15.20 -7.11 -5.52
CA CYS A 170 14.85 -7.37 -4.11
C CYS A 170 15.00 -8.84 -3.73
N GLY A 171 15.45 -9.09 -2.51
CA GLY A 171 15.38 -10.40 -1.88
C GLY A 171 13.93 -10.88 -1.64
N ASN A 172 13.75 -12.15 -1.36
CA ASN A 172 12.42 -12.72 -1.13
C ASN A 172 11.73 -12.14 0.12
N ASN A 173 12.48 -11.73 1.13
CA ASN A 173 11.97 -11.21 2.39
C ASN A 173 11.86 -9.69 2.41
N ASP A 174 12.24 -9.01 1.33
CA ASP A 174 12.18 -7.55 1.27
C ASP A 174 10.74 -7.05 1.11
N TYR A 175 10.43 -5.96 1.77
CA TYR A 175 9.22 -5.18 1.54
C TYR A 175 9.34 -4.40 0.22
N PHE A 176 8.23 -3.93 -0.34
CA PHE A 176 8.26 -3.19 -1.62
C PHE A 176 8.97 -1.84 -1.50
N GLU A 177 9.01 -1.24 -0.33
CA GLU A 177 9.73 0.01 -0.06
C GLU A 177 11.22 -0.11 -0.36
N ARG A 178 11.81 -1.31 -0.19
CA ARG A 178 13.19 -1.55 -0.58
C ARG A 178 13.39 -1.40 -2.09
N GLY A 179 12.44 -1.84 -2.90
CA GLY A 179 12.47 -1.62 -4.36
C GLY A 179 12.37 -0.14 -4.72
N MET A 180 11.49 0.61 -4.04
CA MET A 180 11.37 2.05 -4.21
C MET A 180 12.64 2.78 -3.77
N GLU A 181 13.19 2.45 -2.60
CA GLU A 181 14.46 3.01 -2.10
C GLU A 181 15.60 2.80 -3.12
N MET A 182 15.74 1.58 -3.65
CA MET A 182 16.76 1.30 -4.69
C MET A 182 16.52 2.09 -5.97
N ALA A 183 15.28 2.30 -6.40
CA ALA A 183 14.95 3.11 -7.58
C ALA A 183 15.30 4.59 -7.34
N ILE A 184 15.06 5.11 -6.15
CA ILE A 184 15.46 6.47 -5.76
C ILE A 184 16.98 6.60 -5.74
N GLU A 185 17.69 5.66 -5.12
CA GLU A 185 19.14 5.72 -4.94
C GLU A 185 19.93 5.51 -6.24
N LYS A 186 19.52 4.53 -7.05
CA LYS A 186 20.30 4.06 -8.21
C LYS A 186 19.86 4.67 -9.53
N ASP A 187 18.56 4.99 -9.67
CA ASP A 187 17.97 5.47 -10.92
C ASP A 187 17.52 6.93 -10.83
N ASN A 188 17.71 7.59 -9.67
CA ASN A 188 17.25 8.96 -9.40
C ASN A 188 15.73 9.11 -9.59
N LEU A 189 14.95 8.07 -9.27
CA LEU A 189 13.50 8.12 -9.31
C LEU A 189 13.00 9.25 -8.39
N LYS A 190 12.18 10.14 -8.93
CA LYS A 190 11.56 11.22 -8.16
C LYS A 190 10.24 10.74 -7.59
N VAL A 191 10.14 10.71 -6.27
CA VAL A 191 8.95 10.28 -5.55
C VAL A 191 8.53 11.38 -4.58
N ASN A 192 7.30 11.86 -4.71
CA ASN A 192 6.72 12.86 -3.82
C ASN A 192 6.33 12.22 -2.48
N ALA A 193 6.46 12.96 -1.39
CA ALA A 193 5.84 12.62 -0.11
C ALA A 193 4.50 13.39 -0.03
N VAL A 194 3.38 12.69 -0.11
CA VAL A 194 2.05 13.33 -0.04
C VAL A 194 1.55 13.21 1.39
N ASP A 195 1.55 14.33 2.11
CA ASP A 195 1.11 14.37 3.50
C ASP A 195 -0.41 14.25 3.61
N ILE A 196 -0.85 13.16 4.25
CA ILE A 196 -2.25 12.84 4.48
C ILE A 196 -2.64 12.93 5.97
N SER A 197 -1.82 13.54 6.81
CA SER A 197 -2.01 13.59 8.28
C SER A 197 -3.34 14.19 8.71
N LYS A 198 -4.01 14.95 7.83
CA LYS A 198 -5.34 15.55 8.06
C LYS A 198 -6.49 14.55 7.95
N PHE A 199 -6.24 13.36 7.42
CA PHE A 199 -7.23 12.33 7.19
C PHE A 199 -7.00 11.14 8.11
N ASN A 200 -8.09 10.44 8.44
CA ASN A 200 -7.95 9.15 9.10
C ASN A 200 -7.41 8.13 8.08
N CYS A 201 -6.22 7.62 8.35
CA CYS A 201 -5.61 6.51 7.67
C CYS A 201 -4.84 5.69 8.70
N MET A 202 -5.19 4.43 8.85
CA MET A 202 -4.62 3.56 9.90
C MET A 202 -4.47 2.14 9.40
N GLU A 203 -3.31 1.55 9.65
CA GLU A 203 -3.05 0.12 9.49
C GLU A 203 -3.61 -0.62 10.71
N ILE A 204 -4.24 -1.78 10.49
CA ILE A 204 -4.80 -2.61 11.56
C ILE A 204 -3.90 -3.82 11.73
N ASP A 205 -2.93 -3.77 12.63
CA ASP A 205 -2.02 -4.86 12.96
C ASP A 205 -2.43 -5.63 14.20
N PHE A 206 -2.95 -4.92 15.19
CA PHE A 206 -3.34 -5.45 16.51
C PHE A 206 -4.81 -5.20 16.81
N VAL A 207 -5.30 -5.81 17.88
CA VAL A 207 -6.68 -5.60 18.37
C VAL A 207 -6.89 -4.16 18.82
N GLU A 208 -5.84 -3.53 19.33
CA GLU A 208 -5.83 -2.11 19.75
C GLU A 208 -6.11 -1.20 18.55
N ASP A 209 -5.47 -1.43 17.40
CA ASP A 209 -5.70 -0.66 16.17
C ASP A 209 -7.13 -0.83 15.67
N LEU A 210 -7.64 -2.08 15.70
CA LEU A 210 -9.04 -2.36 15.34
C LEU A 210 -10.01 -1.59 16.25
N ASN A 211 -9.72 -1.52 17.53
CA ASN A 211 -10.54 -0.78 18.49
C ASN A 211 -10.47 0.74 18.23
N GLU A 212 -9.31 1.26 17.87
CA GLU A 212 -9.14 2.69 17.53
C GLU A 212 -9.89 3.04 16.24
N VAL A 213 -9.73 2.27 15.18
CA VAL A 213 -10.49 2.43 13.94
C VAL A 213 -11.99 2.39 14.20
N ASN A 214 -12.45 1.42 15.01
CA ASN A 214 -13.87 1.28 15.32
C ASN A 214 -14.45 2.45 16.15
N LYS A 215 -13.63 3.28 16.80
CA LYS A 215 -14.10 4.50 17.47
C LYS A 215 -14.33 5.66 16.48
N SER A 216 -13.61 5.64 15.35
CA SER A 216 -13.68 6.69 14.33
C SER A 216 -14.75 6.41 13.26
N LEU A 217 -15.29 5.19 13.19
CA LEU A 217 -16.42 4.77 12.34
C LEU A 217 -17.77 4.95 13.04
#